data_4798c878f361ad1238e3f8f0088933bb
#
_entry.id   4798c878f361ad1238e3f8f0088933bb
#
_cell.length_a   1.000
_cell.length_b   1.000
_cell.length_c   1.000
_cell.angle_alpha   90.00
_cell.angle_beta   90.00
_cell.angle_gamma   90.00
#
_symmetry.space_group_name_H-M   'P 1'
#
loop_
_entity.id
_entity.type
_entity.pdbx_description
1 polymer ?
#
loop_
_entity_poly.entity_id
_entity_poly.type
_entity_poly.pdbx_seq_one_letter_code
_entity_poly.pdbx_strand_id
1 'polypeptide(L)'
;MTNVKIDWGLVPTEGFEEKSNLALAGGDYPEAFYTAKFSDVDIMKYGEQGVFLELNDLIDEYMPNVKNLFEQYPEIEKALTNADGKIYSLPTVYSPDFMSMTSNIKPWIREDWLKKLNMEMPETTEEYYQYLKAVKEGDPNGNGKADEIPYGNTNVDGIIGWLKGAYNIGNKGRKHGFTDLDQETDELRFYRTANGYKEMLEYINKLYSEGLINESVFTLETNEYHEQGSQGLYGSTVTTSPETRFGTDNYVGVPQLEGPDGHKEWVYITDPVVHKAAFVMTDKNKNPAATARWIDYFYGDEGARMFFMGVEGETYE
;
A
#
# COMPACT_ATOMS: atom_id res chain seq x y z
N MET A 1 9.00 22.77 -19.55
CA MET A 1 9.33 21.53 -18.84
C MET A 1 10.86 21.38 -18.75
N THR A 2 11.37 20.29 -18.21
CA THR A 2 12.77 20.12 -17.77
C THR A 2 13.87 20.20 -18.85
N ASN A 3 13.50 20.19 -20.13
CA ASN A 3 14.43 20.12 -21.28
C ASN A 3 15.45 18.95 -21.21
N VAL A 4 15.10 17.88 -20.46
CA VAL A 4 15.89 16.65 -20.38
C VAL A 4 15.22 15.56 -21.22
N LYS A 5 15.99 14.94 -22.10
CA LYS A 5 15.53 13.81 -22.90
C LYS A 5 15.87 12.51 -22.16
N ILE A 6 14.86 11.71 -21.86
CA ILE A 6 15.04 10.41 -21.21
C ILE A 6 14.87 9.30 -22.27
N ASP A 7 15.80 8.37 -22.26
CA ASP A 7 15.67 7.10 -22.99
C ASP A 7 15.15 6.03 -22.04
N TRP A 8 13.87 5.69 -22.21
CA TRP A 8 13.17 4.78 -21.32
C TRP A 8 13.39 3.32 -21.70
N GLY A 9 14.18 2.60 -20.93
CA GLY A 9 14.29 1.15 -20.99
C GLY A 9 13.16 0.48 -20.22
N LEU A 10 11.94 0.45 -20.78
CA LEU A 10 10.78 -0.11 -20.09
C LEU A 10 10.92 -1.61 -19.88
N VAL A 11 10.67 -2.07 -18.65
CA VAL A 11 10.65 -3.48 -18.27
C VAL A 11 9.31 -3.79 -17.62
N PRO A 12 8.58 -4.84 -18.05
CA PRO A 12 7.38 -5.30 -17.37
C PRO A 12 7.67 -5.64 -15.90
N THR A 13 6.66 -5.49 -15.04
CA THR A 13 6.79 -5.80 -13.61
C THR A 13 7.15 -7.28 -13.39
N GLU A 14 6.51 -8.16 -14.18
CA GLU A 14 6.85 -9.58 -14.22
C GLU A 14 8.28 -9.76 -14.75
N GLY A 15 9.12 -10.41 -13.96
CA GLY A 15 10.53 -10.67 -14.29
C GLY A 15 11.46 -9.46 -14.11
N PHE A 16 10.98 -8.32 -13.59
CA PHE A 16 11.83 -7.15 -13.35
C PHE A 16 12.96 -7.46 -12.35
N GLU A 17 12.65 -8.13 -11.25
CA GLU A 17 13.62 -8.47 -10.20
C GLU A 17 14.78 -9.34 -10.77
N GLU A 18 14.45 -10.39 -11.52
CA GLU A 18 15.46 -11.24 -12.16
C GLU A 18 16.31 -10.44 -13.14
N LYS A 19 15.67 -9.64 -13.99
CA LYS A 19 16.35 -8.84 -15.02
C LYS A 19 17.25 -7.76 -14.43
N SER A 20 16.81 -7.09 -13.38
CA SER A 20 17.62 -6.08 -12.69
C SER A 20 18.82 -6.71 -11.96
N ASN A 21 18.61 -7.86 -11.32
CA ASN A 21 19.69 -8.61 -10.67
C ASN A 21 20.74 -9.08 -11.67
N LEU A 22 20.34 -9.58 -12.84
CA LEU A 22 21.26 -9.98 -13.91
C LEU A 22 22.04 -8.78 -14.45
N ALA A 23 21.37 -7.65 -14.69
CA ALA A 23 22.01 -6.42 -15.16
C ALA A 23 23.07 -5.91 -14.15
N LEU A 24 22.70 -5.85 -12.87
CA LEU A 24 23.61 -5.42 -11.81
C LEU A 24 24.79 -6.38 -11.63
N ALA A 25 24.56 -7.68 -11.67
CA ALA A 25 25.62 -8.69 -11.59
C ALA A 25 26.54 -8.68 -12.82
N GLY A 26 26.00 -8.42 -14.01
CA GLY A 26 26.73 -8.36 -15.27
C GLY A 26 27.47 -7.03 -15.53
N GLY A 27 27.19 -5.99 -14.75
CA GLY A 27 27.77 -4.65 -14.94
C GLY A 27 27.17 -3.86 -16.10
N ASP A 28 26.10 -4.37 -16.73
CA ASP A 28 25.39 -3.74 -17.87
C ASP A 28 24.02 -3.23 -17.39
N TYR A 29 24.02 -2.10 -16.70
CA TYR A 29 22.85 -1.46 -16.11
C TYR A 29 22.77 0.02 -16.52
N PRO A 30 21.55 0.63 -16.48
CA PRO A 30 21.31 2.00 -16.94
C PRO A 30 21.93 3.05 -16.01
N GLU A 31 21.91 4.30 -16.46
CA GLU A 31 22.34 5.48 -15.69
C GLU A 31 21.48 5.74 -14.44
N ALA A 32 20.23 5.29 -14.44
CA ALA A 32 19.32 5.34 -13.29
C ALA A 32 18.24 4.27 -13.40
N PHE A 33 17.70 3.86 -12.26
CA PHE A 33 16.47 3.07 -12.17
C PHE A 33 15.35 3.93 -11.59
N TYR A 34 14.16 3.82 -12.18
CA TYR A 34 12.95 4.49 -11.74
C TYR A 34 11.87 3.45 -11.45
N THR A 35 11.23 3.56 -10.29
CA THR A 35 10.23 2.60 -9.76
C THR A 35 10.72 1.16 -9.56
N ALA A 36 12.03 0.96 -9.43
CA ALA A 36 12.64 -0.36 -9.32
C ALA A 36 12.32 -1.11 -8.01
N LYS A 37 11.99 -0.39 -6.94
CA LYS A 37 11.61 -0.95 -5.63
C LYS A 37 12.65 -1.92 -5.05
N PHE A 38 13.93 -1.62 -5.20
CA PHE A 38 15.00 -2.39 -4.57
C PHE A 38 14.77 -2.53 -3.06
N SER A 39 15.16 -3.68 -2.51
CA SER A 39 15.12 -3.92 -1.07
C SER A 39 16.14 -3.05 -0.32
N ASP A 40 15.92 -2.82 0.98
CA ASP A 40 16.89 -2.10 1.82
C ASP A 40 18.27 -2.76 1.80
N VAL A 41 18.32 -4.09 1.71
CA VAL A 41 19.55 -4.88 1.58
C VAL A 41 20.26 -4.59 0.27
N ASP A 42 19.53 -4.51 -0.84
CA ASP A 42 20.11 -4.21 -2.15
C ASP A 42 20.60 -2.77 -2.22
N ILE A 43 19.85 -1.81 -1.69
CA ILE A 43 20.25 -0.40 -1.63
C ILE A 43 21.59 -0.26 -0.91
N MET A 44 21.72 -0.87 0.27
CA MET A 44 22.94 -0.82 1.05
C MET A 44 24.10 -1.55 0.36
N LYS A 45 23.86 -2.76 -0.11
CA LYS A 45 24.86 -3.59 -0.81
C LYS A 45 25.45 -2.87 -2.03
N TYR A 46 24.62 -2.37 -2.91
CA TYR A 46 25.07 -1.72 -4.14
C TYR A 46 25.58 -0.29 -3.89
N GLY A 47 25.10 0.37 -2.83
CA GLY A 47 25.63 1.64 -2.35
C GLY A 47 27.06 1.50 -1.84
N GLU A 48 27.34 0.54 -0.95
CA GLU A 48 28.68 0.25 -0.43
C GLU A 48 29.67 -0.18 -1.54
N GLN A 49 29.17 -0.84 -2.58
CA GLN A 49 29.98 -1.21 -3.76
C GLN A 49 30.22 -0.03 -4.72
N GLY A 50 29.60 1.12 -4.50
CA GLY A 50 29.69 2.28 -5.38
C GLY A 50 28.93 2.15 -6.70
N VAL A 51 28.09 1.12 -6.84
CA VAL A 51 27.20 0.93 -8.00
C VAL A 51 26.06 1.93 -7.95
N PHE A 52 25.41 2.09 -6.79
CA PHE A 52 24.46 3.17 -6.54
C PHE A 52 25.20 4.37 -5.97
N LEU A 53 24.98 5.53 -6.56
CA LEU A 53 25.64 6.77 -6.16
C LEU A 53 25.11 7.25 -4.80
N GLU A 54 26.02 7.73 -3.97
CA GLU A 54 25.69 8.50 -2.79
C GLU A 54 25.04 9.84 -3.20
N LEU A 55 23.91 10.17 -2.60
CA LEU A 55 23.10 11.33 -3.00
C LEU A 55 23.22 12.52 -2.04
N ASN A 56 23.87 12.40 -0.88
CA ASN A 56 23.92 13.45 0.15
C ASN A 56 24.38 14.81 -0.44
N ASP A 57 25.53 14.86 -1.07
CA ASP A 57 26.05 16.10 -1.69
C ASP A 57 25.16 16.57 -2.86
N LEU A 58 24.59 15.63 -3.64
CA LEU A 58 23.70 15.97 -4.74
C LEU A 58 22.39 16.58 -4.25
N ILE A 59 21.87 16.08 -3.13
CA ILE A 59 20.68 16.63 -2.46
C ILE A 59 20.98 18.05 -1.99
N ASP A 60 22.10 18.24 -1.31
CA ASP A 60 22.48 19.53 -0.76
C ASP A 60 22.69 20.62 -1.83
N GLU A 61 23.32 20.27 -2.95
CA GLU A 61 23.69 21.23 -3.99
C GLU A 61 22.64 21.41 -5.08
N TYR A 62 21.89 20.35 -5.42
CA TYR A 62 21.08 20.31 -6.65
C TYR A 62 19.61 19.94 -6.46
N MET A 63 19.17 19.58 -5.23
CA MET A 63 17.81 19.09 -4.98
C MET A 63 17.07 19.92 -3.89
N PRO A 64 16.76 21.20 -4.15
CA PRO A 64 16.12 22.07 -3.16
C PRO A 64 14.72 21.59 -2.73
N ASN A 65 13.96 20.92 -3.61
CA ASN A 65 12.64 20.41 -3.26
C ASN A 65 12.74 19.18 -2.32
N VAL A 66 13.67 18.26 -2.59
CA VAL A 66 13.95 17.12 -1.70
C VAL A 66 14.44 17.61 -0.34
N LYS A 67 15.32 18.62 -0.32
CA LYS A 67 15.82 19.23 0.91
C LYS A 67 14.69 19.86 1.72
N ASN A 68 13.81 20.61 1.07
CA ASN A 68 12.63 21.20 1.71
C ASN A 68 11.68 20.11 2.27
N LEU A 69 11.51 18.99 1.54
CA LEU A 69 10.76 17.83 2.02
C LEU A 69 11.35 17.24 3.31
N PHE A 70 12.67 17.13 3.39
CA PHE A 70 13.37 16.64 4.58
C PHE A 70 13.30 17.61 5.75
N GLU A 71 13.35 18.92 5.49
CA GLU A 71 13.17 19.96 6.51
C GLU A 71 11.75 19.96 7.09
N GLN A 72 10.73 19.72 6.24
CA GLN A 72 9.34 19.65 6.67
C GLN A 72 9.02 18.33 7.39
N TYR A 73 9.62 17.22 6.94
CA TYR A 73 9.36 15.86 7.42
C TYR A 73 10.66 15.10 7.68
N PRO A 74 11.37 15.40 8.80
CA PRO A 74 12.67 14.78 9.11
C PRO A 74 12.66 13.25 9.19
N GLU A 75 11.51 12.65 9.46
CA GLU A 75 11.34 11.20 9.46
C GLU A 75 11.53 10.58 8.07
N ILE A 76 11.30 11.33 7.00
CA ILE A 76 11.52 10.86 5.63
C ILE A 76 13.04 10.73 5.38
N GLU A 77 13.82 11.74 5.72
CA GLU A 77 15.28 11.68 5.62
C GLU A 77 15.84 10.54 6.45
N LYS A 78 15.39 10.44 7.72
CA LYS A 78 15.79 9.35 8.61
C LYS A 78 15.46 7.96 8.03
N ALA A 79 14.32 7.80 7.37
CA ALA A 79 13.93 6.54 6.76
C ALA A 79 14.81 6.15 5.55
N LEU A 80 15.40 7.12 4.86
CA LEU A 80 16.27 6.93 3.70
C LEU A 80 17.73 6.78 4.06
N THR A 81 18.13 7.33 5.20
CA THR A 81 19.52 7.28 5.69
C THR A 81 19.86 5.86 6.11
N ASN A 82 20.87 5.27 5.47
CA ASN A 82 21.38 3.95 5.78
C ASN A 82 22.29 3.98 7.02
N ALA A 83 22.69 2.80 7.49
CA ALA A 83 23.51 2.66 8.71
C ALA A 83 24.89 3.35 8.61
N ASP A 84 25.40 3.56 7.40
CA ASP A 84 26.64 4.28 7.11
C ASP A 84 26.47 5.81 7.04
N GLY A 85 25.27 6.32 7.30
CA GLY A 85 24.92 7.75 7.23
C GLY A 85 24.63 8.27 5.83
N LYS A 86 24.54 7.38 4.83
CA LYS A 86 24.41 7.77 3.42
C LYS A 86 23.00 7.49 2.90
N ILE A 87 22.61 8.31 1.91
CA ILE A 87 21.38 8.17 1.13
C ILE A 87 21.77 7.73 -0.28
N TYR A 88 21.22 6.60 -0.75
CA TYR A 88 21.49 6.02 -2.06
C TYR A 88 20.27 5.99 -2.99
N SER A 89 19.11 6.43 -2.48
CA SER A 89 17.86 6.40 -3.23
C SER A 89 16.94 7.55 -2.85
N LEU A 90 16.01 7.87 -3.75
CA LEU A 90 14.92 8.80 -3.47
C LEU A 90 13.59 8.02 -3.39
N PRO A 91 12.64 8.46 -2.52
CA PRO A 91 11.46 7.70 -2.21
C PRO A 91 10.27 8.04 -3.11
N THR A 92 9.26 7.17 -3.13
CA THR A 92 7.88 7.60 -3.34
C THR A 92 7.31 8.05 -2.00
N VAL A 93 6.80 9.26 -1.95
CA VAL A 93 6.22 9.85 -0.74
C VAL A 93 4.75 10.16 -0.95
N TYR A 94 3.92 9.80 0.03
CA TYR A 94 2.59 10.39 0.20
C TYR A 94 2.68 11.50 1.23
N SER A 95 2.03 12.63 0.98
CA SER A 95 1.99 13.72 1.95
C SER A 95 1.44 13.23 3.28
N PRO A 96 2.18 13.39 4.40
CA PRO A 96 1.70 13.02 5.73
C PRO A 96 0.40 13.74 6.12
N ASP A 97 0.18 14.93 5.58
CA ASP A 97 -1.01 15.76 5.86
C ASP A 97 -2.24 15.32 5.06
N PHE A 98 -2.08 14.43 4.07
CA PHE A 98 -3.18 13.94 3.24
C PHE A 98 -3.60 12.54 3.66
N MET A 99 -4.38 12.46 4.74
CA MET A 99 -4.81 11.23 5.40
C MET A 99 -5.45 10.20 4.46
N SER A 100 -6.15 10.63 3.40
CA SER A 100 -6.78 9.70 2.46
C SER A 100 -5.76 8.90 1.64
N MET A 101 -4.57 9.43 1.43
CA MET A 101 -3.47 8.71 0.76
C MET A 101 -2.78 7.71 1.70
N THR A 102 -2.65 8.04 2.98
CA THR A 102 -2.08 7.12 3.97
C THR A 102 -3.02 5.96 4.31
N SER A 103 -4.32 6.14 4.10
CA SER A 103 -5.37 5.12 4.25
C SER A 103 -5.97 4.69 2.91
N ASN A 104 -5.13 4.49 1.89
CA ASN A 104 -5.56 4.21 0.53
C ASN A 104 -6.19 2.81 0.33
N ILE A 105 -5.88 1.83 1.18
CA ILE A 105 -6.55 0.52 1.19
C ILE A 105 -7.55 0.52 2.34
N LYS A 106 -8.82 0.26 2.02
CA LYS A 106 -9.95 0.37 2.93
C LYS A 106 -10.86 -0.84 2.83
N PRO A 107 -11.59 -1.18 3.89
CA PRO A 107 -12.70 -2.11 3.82
C PRO A 107 -13.91 -1.46 3.13
N TRP A 108 -14.57 -2.23 2.32
CA TRP A 108 -15.74 -1.83 1.56
C TRP A 108 -16.86 -2.85 1.71
N ILE A 109 -18.12 -2.38 1.70
CA ILE A 109 -19.32 -3.18 1.82
C ILE A 109 -20.35 -2.73 0.79
N ARG A 110 -21.20 -3.64 0.31
CA ARG A 110 -22.28 -3.34 -0.63
C ARG A 110 -23.40 -2.60 0.10
N GLU A 111 -23.55 -1.29 -0.18
CA GLU A 111 -24.60 -0.48 0.42
C GLU A 111 -26.01 -0.93 -0.02
N ASP A 112 -26.16 -1.27 -1.29
CA ASP A 112 -27.43 -1.77 -1.83
C ASP A 112 -27.83 -3.14 -1.22
N TRP A 113 -26.87 -3.98 -0.84
CA TRP A 113 -27.13 -5.25 -0.17
C TRP A 113 -27.50 -5.06 1.30
N LEU A 114 -26.87 -4.10 2.01
CA LEU A 114 -27.32 -3.72 3.35
C LEU A 114 -28.80 -3.35 3.34
N LYS A 115 -29.21 -2.48 2.40
CA LYS A 115 -30.62 -2.05 2.26
C LYS A 115 -31.55 -3.21 1.94
N LYS A 116 -31.17 -4.12 1.02
CA LYS A 116 -31.99 -5.29 0.67
C LYS A 116 -32.12 -6.30 1.80
N LEU A 117 -31.06 -6.48 2.58
CA LEU A 117 -31.04 -7.37 3.75
C LEU A 117 -31.65 -6.72 4.99
N ASN A 118 -32.06 -5.42 4.90
CA ASN A 118 -32.58 -4.62 6.00
C ASN A 118 -31.60 -4.58 7.19
N MET A 119 -30.33 -4.38 6.90
CA MET A 119 -29.24 -4.30 7.88
C MET A 119 -28.62 -2.89 7.88
N GLU A 120 -28.19 -2.45 9.04
CA GLU A 120 -27.40 -1.23 9.20
C GLU A 120 -25.90 -1.48 8.92
N MET A 121 -25.14 -0.41 8.77
CA MET A 121 -23.68 -0.47 8.64
C MET A 121 -23.09 -1.14 9.89
N PRO A 122 -22.30 -2.21 9.75
CA PRO A 122 -21.69 -2.86 10.92
C PRO A 122 -20.68 -1.95 11.62
N GLU A 123 -20.77 -1.87 12.92
CA GLU A 123 -19.84 -1.15 13.80
C GLU A 123 -18.96 -2.08 14.63
N THR A 124 -19.34 -3.34 14.78
CA THR A 124 -18.64 -4.36 15.55
C THR A 124 -18.23 -5.55 14.68
N THR A 125 -17.25 -6.33 15.11
CA THR A 125 -16.85 -7.58 14.44
C THR A 125 -17.98 -8.59 14.41
N GLU A 126 -18.87 -8.62 15.41
CA GLU A 126 -20.03 -9.51 15.43
C GLU A 126 -21.10 -9.08 14.40
N GLU A 127 -21.41 -7.78 14.31
CA GLU A 127 -22.35 -7.26 13.30
C GLU A 127 -21.84 -7.49 11.87
N TYR A 128 -20.53 -7.38 11.66
CA TYR A 128 -19.92 -7.71 10.38
C TYR A 128 -20.04 -9.20 10.06
N TYR A 129 -19.83 -10.07 11.03
CA TYR A 129 -20.07 -11.50 10.86
C TYR A 129 -21.54 -11.79 10.48
N GLN A 130 -22.51 -11.15 11.16
CA GLN A 130 -23.94 -11.32 10.84
C GLN A 130 -24.27 -10.83 9.43
N TYR A 131 -23.66 -9.73 8.97
CA TYR A 131 -23.80 -9.27 7.59
C TYR A 131 -23.28 -10.31 6.58
N LEU A 132 -22.09 -10.82 6.79
CA LEU A 132 -21.51 -11.84 5.90
C LEU A 132 -22.39 -13.11 5.83
N LYS A 133 -22.96 -13.53 6.97
CA LYS A 133 -23.92 -14.63 7.00
C LYS A 133 -25.19 -14.32 6.20
N ALA A 134 -25.76 -13.15 6.40
CA ALA A 134 -26.97 -12.74 5.69
C ALA A 134 -26.74 -12.67 4.17
N VAL A 135 -25.54 -12.25 3.74
CA VAL A 135 -25.15 -12.31 2.32
C VAL A 135 -25.11 -13.73 1.80
N LYS A 136 -24.50 -14.66 2.55
CA LYS A 136 -24.37 -16.08 2.16
C LYS A 136 -25.72 -16.80 2.09
N GLU A 137 -26.61 -16.52 3.04
CA GLU A 137 -27.91 -17.19 3.19
C GLU A 137 -29.01 -16.57 2.34
N GLY A 138 -28.77 -15.33 1.86
CA GLY A 138 -29.71 -14.56 1.04
C GLY A 138 -29.44 -14.64 -0.46
N ASP A 139 -30.16 -13.82 -1.20
CA ASP A 139 -29.95 -13.57 -2.63
C ASP A 139 -30.01 -12.02 -2.82
N PRO A 140 -29.05 -11.28 -2.25
CA PRO A 140 -29.09 -9.83 -2.32
C PRO A 140 -28.81 -9.28 -3.72
N ASN A 141 -28.18 -10.05 -4.63
CA ASN A 141 -28.06 -9.67 -6.03
C ASN A 141 -29.38 -9.88 -6.81
N GLY A 142 -30.25 -10.77 -6.32
CA GLY A 142 -31.62 -10.98 -6.86
C GLY A 142 -31.64 -11.82 -8.12
N ASN A 143 -30.62 -12.64 -8.38
CA ASN A 143 -30.51 -13.42 -9.60
C ASN A 143 -31.06 -14.86 -9.45
N GLY A 144 -31.49 -15.25 -8.24
CA GLY A 144 -32.06 -16.57 -7.92
C GLY A 144 -31.03 -17.68 -7.82
N LYS A 145 -29.75 -17.35 -7.65
CA LYS A 145 -28.64 -18.29 -7.48
C LYS A 145 -27.96 -18.03 -6.14
N ALA A 146 -27.33 -19.04 -5.57
CA ALA A 146 -26.46 -18.89 -4.41
C ALA A 146 -25.01 -18.70 -4.91
N ASP A 147 -24.73 -17.57 -5.51
CA ASP A 147 -23.42 -17.25 -6.09
C ASP A 147 -22.73 -16.04 -5.43
N GLU A 148 -23.35 -15.49 -4.39
CA GLU A 148 -22.75 -14.41 -3.61
C GLU A 148 -21.53 -14.89 -2.84
N ILE A 149 -20.51 -14.05 -2.84
CA ILE A 149 -19.29 -14.23 -2.07
C ILE A 149 -19.30 -13.18 -0.95
N PRO A 150 -19.54 -13.57 0.32
CA PRO A 150 -19.68 -12.58 1.39
C PRO A 150 -18.47 -11.66 1.55
N TYR A 151 -17.25 -12.23 1.61
CA TYR A 151 -16.00 -11.50 1.53
C TYR A 151 -15.12 -12.07 0.44
N GLY A 152 -14.73 -11.23 -0.54
CA GLY A 152 -13.84 -11.59 -1.63
C GLY A 152 -12.52 -10.82 -1.62
N ASN A 153 -11.41 -11.55 -1.78
CA ASN A 153 -10.07 -10.99 -1.99
C ASN A 153 -9.12 -12.06 -2.53
N THR A 154 -7.92 -11.67 -2.97
CA THR A 154 -6.84 -12.57 -3.44
C THR A 154 -5.96 -13.12 -2.33
N ASN A 155 -6.10 -12.61 -1.10
CA ASN A 155 -5.39 -13.04 0.10
C ASN A 155 -6.09 -12.53 1.36
N VAL A 156 -5.63 -12.97 2.51
CA VAL A 156 -6.17 -12.56 3.82
C VAL A 156 -5.48 -11.34 4.43
N ASP A 157 -4.46 -10.77 3.78
CA ASP A 157 -3.68 -9.66 4.35
C ASP A 157 -4.52 -8.40 4.53
N GLY A 158 -5.46 -8.16 3.62
CA GLY A 158 -6.37 -7.02 3.69
C GLY A 158 -7.25 -7.07 4.94
N ILE A 159 -7.95 -8.19 5.17
CA ILE A 159 -8.82 -8.36 6.34
C ILE A 159 -8.02 -8.40 7.65
N ILE A 160 -6.86 -9.06 7.66
CA ILE A 160 -5.93 -9.03 8.80
C ILE A 160 -5.52 -7.59 9.11
N GLY A 161 -5.08 -6.84 8.09
CA GLY A 161 -4.65 -5.46 8.25
C GLY A 161 -5.72 -4.56 8.85
N TRP A 162 -6.95 -4.67 8.35
CA TRP A 162 -8.10 -3.92 8.85
C TRP A 162 -8.48 -4.28 10.29
N LEU A 163 -8.54 -5.57 10.62
CA LEU A 163 -9.03 -6.02 11.92
C LEU A 163 -8.05 -5.83 13.08
N LYS A 164 -6.75 -5.62 12.82
CA LYS A 164 -5.74 -5.49 13.88
C LYS A 164 -6.14 -4.55 15.01
N GLY A 165 -6.67 -3.37 14.70
CA GLY A 165 -7.05 -2.39 15.70
C GLY A 165 -8.27 -2.77 16.54
N ALA A 166 -9.12 -3.68 16.06
CA ALA A 166 -10.22 -4.27 16.81
C ALA A 166 -9.71 -5.27 17.89
N TYR A 167 -8.49 -5.77 17.71
CA TYR A 167 -7.85 -6.74 18.62
C TYR A 167 -6.62 -6.18 19.33
N ASN A 168 -6.51 -4.85 19.46
CA ASN A 168 -5.44 -4.15 20.17
C ASN A 168 -4.03 -4.54 19.72
N ILE A 169 -3.79 -4.65 18.41
CA ILE A 169 -2.49 -4.97 17.82
C ILE A 169 -2.20 -4.13 16.57
N GLY A 170 -0.91 -3.99 16.22
CA GLY A 170 -0.48 -3.41 14.95
C GLY A 170 -0.50 -1.87 14.90
N ASN A 171 -0.43 -1.18 16.03
CA ASN A 171 -0.53 0.29 16.14
C ASN A 171 0.66 1.08 15.55
N LYS A 172 1.62 0.41 14.91
CA LYS A 172 2.73 1.04 14.17
C LYS A 172 2.52 1.07 12.65
N GLY A 173 1.32 0.71 12.19
CA GLY A 173 0.99 0.77 10.77
C GLY A 173 1.44 -0.45 9.95
N ARG A 174 1.24 -0.35 8.62
CA ARG A 174 1.39 -1.51 7.72
C ARG A 174 2.82 -2.02 7.56
N LYS A 175 3.82 -1.16 7.65
CA LYS A 175 5.23 -1.57 7.49
C LYS A 175 5.77 -2.38 8.65
N HIS A 176 5.17 -2.22 9.84
CA HIS A 176 5.55 -2.96 11.03
C HIS A 176 4.71 -4.24 11.15
N GLY A 177 5.00 -5.22 10.28
CA GLY A 177 4.25 -6.47 10.17
C GLY A 177 4.42 -7.44 11.36
N PHE A 178 5.34 -7.17 12.28
CA PHE A 178 5.70 -8.06 13.39
C PHE A 178 5.71 -7.37 14.75
N THR A 179 5.96 -6.07 14.79
CA THR A 179 6.18 -5.31 16.03
C THR A 179 5.21 -4.15 16.16
N ASP A 180 4.78 -3.90 17.37
CA ASP A 180 4.00 -2.72 17.75
C ASP A 180 4.41 -2.27 19.17
N LEU A 181 3.69 -1.31 19.73
CA LEU A 181 3.80 -0.95 21.15
C LEU A 181 2.64 -1.58 21.92
N ASP A 182 2.96 -2.22 23.03
CA ASP A 182 1.95 -2.60 24.00
C ASP A 182 1.36 -1.33 24.61
N GLN A 183 0.04 -1.16 24.54
CA GLN A 183 -0.62 0.08 24.99
C GLN A 183 -0.68 0.24 26.49
N GLU A 184 -0.49 -0.84 27.26
CA GLU A 184 -0.50 -0.80 28.71
C GLU A 184 0.88 -0.46 29.28
N THR A 185 1.96 -1.00 28.67
CA THR A 185 3.33 -0.87 29.15
C THR A 185 4.17 0.14 28.36
N ASP A 186 3.71 0.56 27.17
CA ASP A 186 4.45 1.36 26.18
C ASP A 186 5.78 0.71 25.73
N GLU A 187 5.87 -0.61 25.85
CA GLU A 187 7.03 -1.38 25.43
C GLU A 187 6.85 -1.94 24.03
N LEU A 188 7.96 -2.03 23.27
CA LEU A 188 7.98 -2.69 21.99
C LEU A 188 7.72 -4.20 22.16
N ARG A 189 6.72 -4.73 21.46
CA ARG A 189 6.40 -6.16 21.51
C ARG A 189 6.38 -6.78 20.10
N PHE A 190 6.62 -8.08 20.04
CA PHE A 190 6.33 -8.92 18.88
C PHE A 190 4.86 -9.35 18.94
N TYR A 191 3.95 -8.56 18.36
CA TYR A 191 2.50 -8.72 18.56
C TYR A 191 1.92 -10.03 18.01
N ARG A 192 2.64 -10.76 17.14
CA ARG A 192 2.16 -12.05 16.61
C ARG A 192 2.08 -13.15 17.67
N THR A 193 2.65 -12.94 18.84
CA THR A 193 2.49 -13.83 20.01
C THR A 193 1.49 -13.29 21.04
N ALA A 194 0.91 -12.12 20.82
CA ALA A 194 -0.11 -11.55 21.70
C ALA A 194 -1.45 -12.28 21.55
N ASN A 195 -2.25 -12.29 22.63
CA ASN A 195 -3.58 -12.92 22.65
C ASN A 195 -4.48 -12.32 21.56
N GLY A 196 -4.51 -11.01 21.37
CA GLY A 196 -5.32 -10.36 20.36
C GLY A 196 -5.01 -10.85 18.94
N TYR A 197 -3.74 -11.19 18.63
CA TYR A 197 -3.40 -11.77 17.32
C TYR A 197 -4.01 -13.17 17.15
N LYS A 198 -3.96 -14.00 18.19
CA LYS A 198 -4.57 -15.33 18.19
C LYS A 198 -6.10 -15.23 18.02
N GLU A 199 -6.76 -14.40 18.80
CA GLU A 199 -8.21 -14.18 18.75
C GLU A 199 -8.68 -13.64 17.40
N MET A 200 -7.95 -12.71 16.80
CA MET A 200 -8.20 -12.24 15.45
C MET A 200 -8.10 -13.37 14.42
N LEU A 201 -7.08 -14.24 14.51
CA LEU A 201 -6.94 -15.38 13.61
C LEU A 201 -8.03 -16.43 13.83
N GLU A 202 -8.48 -16.66 15.07
CA GLU A 202 -9.61 -17.52 15.38
C GLU A 202 -10.90 -16.97 14.74
N TYR A 203 -11.12 -15.65 14.82
CA TYR A 203 -12.25 -15.01 14.16
C TYR A 203 -12.18 -15.15 12.63
N ILE A 204 -11.04 -14.86 11.99
CA ILE A 204 -10.86 -15.03 10.54
C ILE A 204 -11.03 -16.50 10.13
N ASN A 205 -10.52 -17.44 10.92
CA ASN A 205 -10.70 -18.87 10.68
C ASN A 205 -12.18 -19.29 10.76
N LYS A 206 -12.94 -18.73 11.71
CA LYS A 206 -14.39 -18.91 11.79
C LYS A 206 -15.06 -18.42 10.49
N LEU A 207 -14.73 -17.22 10.03
CA LEU A 207 -15.27 -16.69 8.77
C LEU A 207 -14.96 -17.61 7.58
N TYR A 208 -13.72 -18.09 7.47
CA TYR A 208 -13.30 -18.96 6.38
C TYR A 208 -13.97 -20.34 6.46
N SER A 209 -13.98 -20.97 7.63
CA SER A 209 -14.56 -22.31 7.81
C SER A 209 -16.08 -22.36 7.62
N GLU A 210 -16.77 -21.24 7.85
CA GLU A 210 -18.18 -21.08 7.57
C GLU A 210 -18.46 -20.63 6.10
N GLY A 211 -17.41 -20.52 5.26
CA GLY A 211 -17.53 -20.10 3.86
C GLY A 211 -17.99 -18.67 3.69
N LEU A 212 -17.62 -17.78 4.63
CA LEU A 212 -17.89 -16.34 4.57
C LEU A 212 -16.74 -15.56 3.94
N ILE A 213 -15.59 -16.22 3.74
CA ILE A 213 -14.46 -15.75 2.91
C ILE A 213 -14.39 -16.67 1.70
N ASN A 214 -14.10 -16.12 0.51
CA ASN A 214 -14.00 -16.92 -0.71
C ASN A 214 -13.03 -18.11 -0.53
N GLU A 215 -13.43 -19.29 -0.92
CA GLU A 215 -12.65 -20.53 -0.74
C GLU A 215 -11.29 -20.46 -1.43
N SER A 216 -11.23 -19.78 -2.58
CA SER A 216 -10.02 -19.60 -3.37
C SER A 216 -9.12 -18.44 -2.89
N VAL A 217 -9.36 -17.84 -1.71
CA VAL A 217 -8.63 -16.66 -1.22
C VAL A 217 -7.09 -16.81 -1.25
N PHE A 218 -6.55 -18.02 -1.19
CA PHE A 218 -5.10 -18.27 -1.23
C PHE A 218 -4.56 -18.57 -2.64
N THR A 219 -5.43 -18.71 -3.64
CA THR A 219 -5.07 -19.13 -5.01
C THR A 219 -5.71 -18.28 -6.10
N LEU A 220 -6.62 -17.36 -5.71
CA LEU A 220 -7.34 -16.51 -6.65
C LEU A 220 -6.40 -15.49 -7.29
N GLU A 221 -6.33 -15.50 -8.60
CA GLU A 221 -5.53 -14.54 -9.38
C GLU A 221 -6.20 -13.17 -9.44
N THR A 222 -5.39 -12.12 -9.56
CA THR A 222 -5.88 -10.72 -9.57
C THR A 222 -6.90 -10.45 -10.67
N ASN A 223 -6.71 -11.01 -11.86
CA ASN A 223 -7.63 -10.81 -12.98
C ASN A 223 -9.00 -11.45 -12.70
N GLU A 224 -9.01 -12.64 -12.13
CA GLU A 224 -10.24 -13.35 -11.75
C GLU A 224 -10.97 -12.61 -10.62
N TYR A 225 -10.22 -12.10 -9.63
CA TYR A 225 -10.77 -11.24 -8.58
C TYR A 225 -11.47 -10.00 -9.17
N HIS A 226 -10.85 -9.33 -10.13
CA HIS A 226 -11.46 -8.16 -10.79
C HIS A 226 -12.71 -8.56 -11.60
N GLU A 227 -12.68 -9.70 -12.28
CA GLU A 227 -13.82 -10.21 -13.04
C GLU A 227 -15.01 -10.53 -12.14
N GLN A 228 -14.80 -11.29 -11.06
CA GLN A 228 -15.85 -11.61 -10.08
C GLN A 228 -16.41 -10.33 -9.42
N GLY A 229 -15.55 -9.37 -9.10
CA GLY A 229 -15.96 -8.06 -8.58
C GLY A 229 -16.81 -7.26 -9.58
N SER A 230 -16.45 -7.25 -10.86
CA SER A 230 -17.22 -6.57 -11.92
C SER A 230 -18.56 -7.26 -12.21
N GLN A 231 -18.67 -8.56 -11.96
CA GLN A 231 -19.93 -9.30 -11.98
C GLN A 231 -20.81 -9.02 -10.74
N GLY A 232 -20.29 -8.26 -9.75
CA GLY A 232 -21.02 -7.86 -8.56
C GLY A 232 -21.20 -8.97 -7.52
N LEU A 233 -20.30 -9.96 -7.47
CA LEU A 233 -20.44 -11.14 -6.62
C LEU A 233 -20.01 -10.89 -5.16
N TYR A 234 -19.19 -9.87 -4.88
CA TYR A 234 -18.65 -9.64 -3.52
C TYR A 234 -19.55 -8.76 -2.67
N GLY A 235 -19.93 -9.24 -1.49
CA GLY A 235 -20.62 -8.46 -0.45
C GLY A 235 -19.70 -7.46 0.22
N SER A 236 -18.45 -7.85 0.44
CA SER A 236 -17.41 -7.05 1.08
C SER A 236 -16.02 -7.36 0.52
N THR A 237 -15.11 -6.40 0.60
CA THR A 237 -13.71 -6.54 0.22
C THR A 237 -12.83 -5.51 0.90
N VAL A 238 -11.51 -5.71 0.91
CA VAL A 238 -10.51 -4.71 1.33
C VAL A 238 -9.64 -4.36 0.14
N THR A 239 -9.82 -3.17 -0.42
CA THR A 239 -9.12 -2.72 -1.63
C THR A 239 -8.97 -1.20 -1.66
N THR A 240 -8.31 -0.66 -2.68
CA THR A 240 -8.14 0.79 -2.85
C THR A 240 -9.45 1.47 -3.24
N SER A 241 -10.11 1.01 -4.29
CA SER A 241 -11.39 1.54 -4.78
C SER A 241 -12.12 0.46 -5.59
N PRO A 242 -13.31 0.02 -5.15
CA PRO A 242 -14.15 -0.87 -5.95
C PRO A 242 -14.58 -0.25 -7.27
N GLU A 243 -14.82 1.06 -7.31
CA GLU A 243 -15.16 1.77 -8.55
C GLU A 243 -14.07 1.60 -9.60
N THR A 244 -12.81 1.84 -9.22
CA THR A 244 -11.66 1.67 -10.14
C THR A 244 -11.38 0.20 -10.47
N ARG A 245 -11.60 -0.72 -9.53
CA ARG A 245 -11.25 -2.15 -9.69
C ARG A 245 -12.33 -2.97 -10.37
N PHE A 246 -13.60 -2.67 -10.06
CA PHE A 246 -14.77 -3.44 -10.48
C PHE A 246 -15.72 -2.67 -11.40
N GLY A 247 -15.50 -1.36 -11.57
CA GLY A 247 -16.37 -0.52 -12.39
C GLY A 247 -17.75 -0.26 -11.77
N THR A 248 -17.87 -0.29 -10.43
CA THR A 248 -19.14 -0.09 -9.71
C THR A 248 -18.99 0.84 -8.51
N ASP A 249 -19.96 1.71 -8.30
CA ASP A 249 -20.09 2.67 -7.20
C ASP A 249 -21.00 2.18 -6.05
N ASN A 250 -21.46 0.92 -6.10
CA ASN A 250 -22.37 0.34 -5.10
C ASN A 250 -21.72 0.03 -3.74
N TYR A 251 -20.45 0.34 -3.57
CA TYR A 251 -19.72 0.09 -2.33
C TYR A 251 -19.52 1.37 -1.54
N VAL A 252 -19.66 1.24 -0.22
CA VAL A 252 -19.32 2.30 0.74
C VAL A 252 -18.23 1.81 1.68
N GLY A 253 -17.45 2.76 2.22
CA GLY A 253 -16.39 2.44 3.18
C GLY A 253 -16.97 1.93 4.50
N VAL A 254 -16.38 0.88 5.06
CA VAL A 254 -16.72 0.40 6.41
C VAL A 254 -15.83 1.12 7.43
N PRO A 255 -16.37 1.61 8.56
CA PRO A 255 -15.57 2.18 9.64
C PRO A 255 -14.68 1.12 10.28
N GLN A 256 -13.77 1.54 11.16
CA GLN A 256 -13.10 0.60 12.04
C GLN A 256 -14.15 -0.09 12.92
N LEU A 257 -14.11 -1.40 12.91
CA LEU A 257 -15.00 -2.21 13.76
C LEU A 257 -14.48 -2.24 15.20
N GLU A 258 -15.41 -2.25 16.14
CA GLU A 258 -15.12 -2.55 17.52
C GLU A 258 -14.97 -4.08 17.71
N GLY A 259 -13.89 -4.47 18.36
CA GLY A 259 -13.60 -5.86 18.71
C GLY A 259 -14.32 -6.33 19.97
N PRO A 260 -14.15 -7.62 20.34
CA PRO A 260 -14.85 -8.20 21.50
C PRO A 260 -14.51 -7.52 22.83
N ASP A 261 -13.32 -6.94 22.96
CA ASP A 261 -12.86 -6.26 24.17
C ASP A 261 -13.03 -4.73 24.11
N GLY A 262 -13.78 -4.21 23.13
CA GLY A 262 -14.09 -2.79 22.98
C GLY A 262 -13.00 -1.96 22.28
N HIS A 263 -11.96 -2.58 21.73
CA HIS A 263 -10.94 -1.87 20.96
C HIS A 263 -11.46 -1.49 19.57
N LYS A 264 -11.21 -0.24 19.14
CA LYS A 264 -11.73 0.32 17.87
C LYS A 264 -10.72 1.29 17.24
N GLU A 265 -9.49 0.84 16.99
CA GLU A 265 -8.46 1.70 16.44
C GLU A 265 -8.23 1.47 14.95
N TRP A 266 -8.08 2.56 14.17
CA TRP A 266 -7.65 2.46 12.77
C TRP A 266 -6.13 2.40 12.70
N VAL A 267 -5.59 1.21 12.51
CA VAL A 267 -4.12 0.95 12.46
C VAL A 267 -3.61 0.59 11.06
N TYR A 268 -4.50 0.45 10.06
CA TYR A 268 -4.13 0.06 8.70
C TYR A 268 -3.65 1.26 7.89
N ILE A 269 -2.61 1.93 8.39
CA ILE A 269 -2.03 3.16 7.85
C ILE A 269 -0.74 2.85 7.09
N THR A 270 -0.58 3.43 5.90
CA THR A 270 0.65 3.41 5.12
C THR A 270 1.55 4.55 5.57
N ASP A 271 2.84 4.27 5.79
CA ASP A 271 3.81 5.31 6.09
C ASP A 271 3.94 6.30 4.93
N PRO A 272 4.33 7.57 5.21
CA PRO A 272 4.60 8.55 4.17
C PRO A 272 5.60 8.08 3.12
N VAL A 273 6.66 7.40 3.53
CA VAL A 273 7.62 6.77 2.62
C VAL A 273 7.08 5.43 2.13
N VAL A 274 6.44 5.44 0.97
CA VAL A 274 5.80 4.23 0.38
C VAL A 274 6.85 3.25 -0.12
N HIS A 275 7.82 3.74 -0.89
CA HIS A 275 8.96 2.98 -1.40
C HIS A 275 10.22 3.81 -1.24
N LYS A 276 11.25 3.29 -0.57
CA LYS A 276 12.53 3.98 -0.41
C LYS A 276 13.29 4.10 -1.73
N ALA A 277 13.31 3.05 -2.54
CA ALA A 277 14.00 3.00 -3.82
C ALA A 277 13.06 3.26 -5.00
N ALA A 278 12.35 4.39 -4.99
CA ALA A 278 11.60 4.80 -6.17
C ALA A 278 12.52 5.30 -7.29
N PHE A 279 13.65 5.90 -6.91
CA PHE A 279 14.68 6.34 -7.84
C PHE A 279 16.06 6.07 -7.27
N VAL A 280 16.96 5.51 -8.07
CA VAL A 280 18.39 5.37 -7.76
C VAL A 280 19.22 5.79 -8.96
N MET A 281 20.35 6.46 -8.71
CA MET A 281 21.37 6.74 -9.73
C MET A 281 22.49 5.72 -9.64
N THR A 282 23.07 5.36 -10.79
CA THR A 282 24.20 4.42 -10.84
C THR A 282 25.50 5.14 -11.20
N ASP A 283 26.64 4.46 -11.03
CA ASP A 283 27.96 4.91 -11.44
C ASP A 283 28.11 5.10 -12.97
N LYS A 284 27.14 4.60 -13.76
CA LYS A 284 27.07 4.83 -15.21
C LYS A 284 26.54 6.21 -15.57
N ASN A 285 25.95 6.94 -14.61
CA ASN A 285 25.38 8.26 -14.85
C ASN A 285 26.50 9.27 -15.19
N LYS A 286 26.41 9.84 -16.40
CA LYS A 286 27.44 10.76 -16.92
C LYS A 286 27.24 12.20 -16.44
N ASN A 287 26.06 12.55 -15.95
CA ASN A 287 25.69 13.88 -15.54
C ASN A 287 24.83 13.86 -14.25
N PRO A 288 25.38 13.40 -13.10
CA PRO A 288 24.63 13.25 -11.86
C PRO A 288 23.89 14.52 -11.43
N ALA A 289 24.56 15.68 -11.52
CA ALA A 289 23.96 16.98 -11.17
C ALA A 289 22.75 17.35 -12.05
N ALA A 290 22.77 17.03 -13.34
CA ALA A 290 21.64 17.27 -14.24
C ALA A 290 20.49 16.29 -13.94
N THR A 291 20.81 15.03 -13.65
CA THR A 291 19.84 14.00 -13.25
C THR A 291 19.20 14.35 -11.91
N ALA A 292 19.99 14.85 -10.95
CA ALA A 292 19.53 15.31 -9.66
C ALA A 292 18.49 16.44 -9.80
N ARG A 293 18.81 17.50 -10.57
CA ARG A 293 17.86 18.60 -10.83
C ARG A 293 16.61 18.15 -11.57
N TRP A 294 16.74 17.17 -12.47
CA TRP A 294 15.60 16.64 -13.22
C TRP A 294 14.63 15.91 -12.29
N ILE A 295 15.12 15.02 -11.44
CA ILE A 295 14.26 14.27 -10.54
C ILE A 295 13.71 15.12 -9.39
N ASP A 296 14.49 16.10 -8.90
CA ASP A 296 14.08 17.05 -7.86
C ASP A 296 12.83 17.85 -8.26
N TYR A 297 12.67 18.17 -9.54
CA TYR A 297 11.50 18.89 -10.04
C TYR A 297 10.18 18.18 -9.66
N PHE A 298 10.15 16.85 -9.64
CA PHE A 298 8.96 16.08 -9.31
C PHE A 298 8.66 16.01 -7.80
N TYR A 299 9.57 16.46 -6.95
CA TYR A 299 9.33 16.64 -5.52
C TYR A 299 8.82 18.04 -5.16
N GLY A 300 8.77 18.96 -6.12
CA GLY A 300 8.12 20.26 -5.97
C GLY A 300 6.65 20.23 -6.42
N ASP A 301 5.86 21.21 -5.98
CA ASP A 301 4.40 21.29 -6.22
C ASP A 301 4.04 21.23 -7.71
N GLU A 302 4.76 21.95 -8.55
CA GLU A 302 4.50 21.99 -10.00
C GLU A 302 4.75 20.62 -10.64
N GLY A 303 5.89 20.01 -10.33
CA GLY A 303 6.28 18.71 -10.87
C GLY A 303 5.37 17.59 -10.37
N ALA A 304 5.02 17.59 -9.09
CA ALA A 304 4.07 16.65 -8.52
C ALA A 304 2.69 16.77 -9.16
N ARG A 305 2.18 18.00 -9.32
CA ARG A 305 0.89 18.24 -10.00
C ARG A 305 0.93 17.74 -11.44
N MET A 306 1.99 18.06 -12.18
CA MET A 306 2.16 17.59 -13.55
C MET A 306 2.22 16.07 -13.63
N PHE A 307 2.89 15.41 -12.69
CA PHE A 307 3.03 13.96 -12.67
C PHE A 307 1.69 13.25 -12.39
N PHE A 308 0.90 13.76 -11.45
CA PHE A 308 -0.35 13.11 -11.02
C PHE A 308 -1.58 13.56 -11.81
N MET A 309 -1.63 14.81 -12.25
CA MET A 309 -2.80 15.40 -12.90
C MET A 309 -2.57 15.73 -14.39
N GLY A 310 -1.30 15.92 -14.78
CA GLY A 310 -0.94 16.34 -16.13
C GLY A 310 -0.88 17.87 -16.27
N VAL A 311 -1.37 18.40 -17.38
CA VAL A 311 -1.29 19.80 -17.74
C VAL A 311 -2.66 20.45 -17.57
N GLU A 312 -2.73 21.55 -16.79
CA GLU A 312 -3.96 22.30 -16.59
C GLU A 312 -4.50 22.86 -17.91
N GLY A 313 -5.78 22.68 -18.13
CA GLY A 313 -6.46 23.01 -19.38
C GLY A 313 -6.32 21.99 -20.52
N GLU A 314 -5.50 20.93 -20.34
CA GLU A 314 -5.34 19.83 -21.31
C GLU A 314 -5.80 18.49 -20.74
N THR A 315 -5.38 18.16 -19.51
CA THR A 315 -5.66 16.87 -18.86
C THR A 315 -6.56 17.00 -17.64
N TYR A 316 -6.68 18.19 -17.06
CA TYR A 316 -7.62 18.53 -15.98
C TYR A 316 -8.00 20.01 -16.03
N GLU A 317 -9.15 20.37 -15.39
CA GLU A 317 -9.69 21.72 -15.21
C GLU A 317 -9.69 22.17 -13.76
#